data_4552b2273e2302ab52c940692c730ca3
#
_entry.id   4552b2273e2302ab52c940692c730ca3
#
_cell.length_a   1.000
_cell.length_b   1.000
_cell.length_c   1.000
_cell.angle_alpha   90.00
_cell.angle_beta   90.00
_cell.angle_gamma   90.00
#
_symmetry.space_group_name_H-M   'P 1'
#
loop_
_entity.id
_entity.type
_entity.pdbx_description
1 polymer ?
#
loop_
_entity_poly.entity_id
_entity_poly.type
_entity_poly.pdbx_seq_one_letter_code
_entity_poly.pdbx_strand_id
1 'polypeptide(L)'
;GVTEMLAHLATTEGRGALVWEIRGHGGKVRHLIGADEHNIHHLLSAMKVHGDIRFEDAADEARTPVTHARKVAIKPPSLSLNTEIASATIRAGLAAISSAGEDEEVVMQIILGGSYAPGITPRNLISPTSSWLQMLTGSAGQATPEIRKSVRDKTEKHSFQTVLRIGASGLSTRSKIFGVLSAMRTLESAGVRIYTDSEKPWNLNHYKVPWHFPLKLSVNELAMLLMLPVGEDEYQGTAELHPKTTYLPEWYREPENRARDRTFALAMNKQKLSISPEDSLEHTVILGPTGSGKSTTLLNLILSDIYANRSVLVIDPKADLVNDVLERIPQRRINAKVNHKLCTAS
;
A
#
# COMPACT_ATOMS: atom_id res chain seq x y z
N GLY A 1 12.41 1.83 1.86
CA GLY A 1 11.14 1.09 1.80
C GLY A 1 10.39 1.05 3.13
N VAL A 2 9.42 0.13 3.25
CA VAL A 2 8.52 0.05 4.43
C VAL A 2 9.26 -0.06 5.77
N THR A 3 10.32 -0.86 5.82
CA THR A 3 11.13 -1.02 7.04
C THR A 3 11.85 0.28 7.44
N GLU A 4 12.37 1.03 6.49
CA GLU A 4 13.02 2.33 6.74
C GLU A 4 12.00 3.37 7.20
N MET A 5 10.81 3.39 6.60
CA MET A 5 9.69 4.21 7.03
C MET A 5 9.33 3.92 8.49
N LEU A 6 9.17 2.65 8.85
CA LEU A 6 8.87 2.25 10.22
C LEU A 6 10.03 2.60 11.18
N ALA A 7 11.28 2.46 10.75
CA ALA A 7 12.44 2.86 11.58
C ALA A 7 12.45 4.37 11.82
N HIS A 8 12.15 5.18 10.81
CA HIS A 8 12.00 6.63 10.95
C HIS A 8 10.86 6.98 11.92
N LEU A 9 9.70 6.34 11.76
CA LEU A 9 8.58 6.53 12.68
C LEU A 9 8.91 6.11 14.13
N ALA A 10 9.77 5.12 14.32
CA ALA A 10 10.19 4.69 15.65
C ALA A 10 11.08 5.73 16.36
N THR A 11 11.74 6.60 15.64
CA THR A 11 12.58 7.69 16.20
C THR A 11 11.82 8.99 16.40
N THR A 12 10.58 9.10 15.93
CA THR A 12 9.75 10.29 16.09
C THR A 12 9.18 10.35 17.51
N GLU A 13 9.59 11.35 18.28
CA GLU A 13 9.10 11.58 19.65
C GLU A 13 7.69 12.18 19.65
N GLY A 14 6.90 11.89 20.70
CA GLY A 14 5.59 12.50 20.92
C GLY A 14 4.50 12.12 19.91
N ARG A 15 4.73 11.13 19.04
CA ARG A 15 3.82 10.76 17.93
C ARG A 15 2.47 10.18 18.36
N GLY A 16 2.28 9.87 19.64
CA GLY A 16 1.06 9.20 20.11
C GLY A 16 0.90 7.76 19.59
N ALA A 17 -0.29 7.22 19.70
CA ALA A 17 -0.64 5.93 19.12
C ALA A 17 -0.97 6.10 17.64
N LEU A 18 -0.51 5.14 16.81
CA LEU A 18 -0.83 5.06 15.39
C LEU A 18 -1.77 3.88 15.17
N VAL A 19 -2.82 4.09 14.39
CA VAL A 19 -3.75 3.04 13.97
C VAL A 19 -3.53 2.76 12.49
N TRP A 20 -3.31 1.50 12.16
CA TRP A 20 -3.29 1.01 10.80
C TRP A 20 -4.41 0.00 10.64
N GLU A 21 -5.31 0.26 9.71
CA GLU A 21 -6.39 -0.66 9.37
C GLU A 21 -6.31 -1.10 7.93
N ILE A 22 -6.43 -2.41 7.73
CA ILE A 22 -6.57 -3.02 6.41
C ILE A 22 -7.99 -3.54 6.34
N ARG A 23 -8.80 -2.99 5.45
CA ARG A 23 -10.22 -3.30 5.30
C ARG A 23 -10.49 -4.00 3.99
N GLY A 24 -11.25 -5.07 4.06
CA GLY A 24 -11.81 -5.78 2.91
C GLY A 24 -13.32 -5.61 2.86
N HIS A 25 -13.83 -5.13 1.73
CA HIS A 25 -15.24 -4.93 1.45
C HIS A 25 -15.48 -5.03 -0.05
N GLY A 26 -16.51 -5.77 -0.49
CA GLY A 26 -16.85 -5.89 -1.91
C GLY A 26 -15.70 -6.36 -2.80
N GLY A 27 -14.87 -7.27 -2.33
CA GLY A 27 -13.71 -7.77 -3.06
C GLY A 27 -12.51 -6.81 -3.12
N LYS A 28 -12.61 -5.61 -2.53
CA LYS A 28 -11.55 -4.59 -2.52
C LYS A 28 -10.87 -4.51 -1.18
N VAL A 29 -9.58 -4.16 -1.20
CA VAL A 29 -8.77 -3.92 0.00
C VAL A 29 -8.35 -2.46 0.07
N ARG A 30 -8.51 -1.86 1.23
CA ARG A 30 -8.08 -0.49 1.52
C ARG A 30 -7.18 -0.46 2.76
N HIS A 31 -6.14 0.35 2.69
CA HIS A 31 -5.28 0.66 3.82
C HIS A 31 -5.64 2.04 4.37
N LEU A 32 -5.97 2.09 5.66
CA LEU A 32 -6.29 3.34 6.35
C LEU A 32 -5.29 3.57 7.48
N ILE A 33 -4.95 4.82 7.69
CA ILE A 33 -4.01 5.23 8.73
C ILE A 33 -4.67 6.33 9.54
N GLY A 34 -4.61 6.18 10.86
CA GLY A 34 -5.11 7.14 11.81
C GLY A 34 -4.07 7.47 12.87
N ALA A 35 -4.07 8.71 13.30
CA ALA A 35 -3.29 9.22 14.42
C ALA A 35 -4.05 10.37 15.08
N ASP A 36 -3.53 10.88 16.20
CA ASP A 36 -4.04 12.14 16.75
C ASP A 36 -3.93 13.26 15.73
N GLU A 37 -4.90 14.17 15.74
CA GLU A 37 -5.00 15.30 14.80
C GLU A 37 -3.70 16.10 14.71
N HIS A 38 -3.00 16.30 15.83
CA HIS A 38 -1.73 17.03 15.88
C HIS A 38 -0.57 16.28 15.23
N ASN A 39 -0.62 14.96 15.17
CA ASN A 39 0.47 14.10 14.71
C ASN A 39 0.29 13.58 13.29
N ILE A 40 -0.94 13.61 12.77
CA ILE A 40 -1.25 13.02 11.46
C ILE A 40 -0.42 13.65 10.32
N HIS A 41 -0.24 14.94 10.31
CA HIS A 41 0.52 15.64 9.27
C HIS A 41 2.01 15.27 9.28
N HIS A 42 2.62 15.14 10.47
CA HIS A 42 4.00 14.68 10.61
C HIS A 42 4.16 13.23 10.15
N LEU A 43 3.22 12.37 10.51
CA LEU A 43 3.18 10.98 10.09
C LEU A 43 3.13 10.86 8.56
N LEU A 44 2.18 11.54 7.92
CA LEU A 44 2.00 11.51 6.48
C LEU A 44 3.24 12.06 5.75
N SER A 45 3.86 13.12 6.28
CA SER A 45 5.09 13.68 5.72
C SER A 45 6.26 12.69 5.82
N ALA A 46 6.43 12.04 6.98
CA ALA A 46 7.47 11.02 7.17
C ALA A 46 7.27 9.82 6.23
N MET A 47 6.04 9.41 5.99
CA MET A 47 5.74 8.30 5.08
C MET A 47 6.02 8.64 3.62
N LYS A 48 5.70 9.85 3.17
CA LYS A 48 5.95 10.32 1.79
C LYS A 48 7.43 10.33 1.41
N VAL A 49 8.33 10.51 2.38
CA VAL A 49 9.78 10.48 2.14
C VAL A 49 10.27 9.09 1.72
N HIS A 50 9.60 8.03 2.17
CA HIS A 50 10.04 6.64 1.98
C HIS A 50 9.36 5.90 0.82
N GLY A 51 8.42 6.55 0.13
CA GLY A 51 7.73 5.95 -1.00
C GLY A 51 6.77 6.90 -1.69
N ASP A 52 6.39 6.56 -2.92
CA ASP A 52 5.36 7.27 -3.67
C ASP A 52 3.98 6.85 -3.18
N ILE A 53 3.61 7.33 -1.99
CA ILE A 53 2.35 6.99 -1.32
C ILE A 53 1.39 8.17 -1.50
N ARG A 54 0.22 7.88 -2.06
CA ARG A 54 -0.88 8.83 -2.15
C ARG A 54 -1.82 8.63 -0.96
N PHE A 55 -2.11 9.72 -0.27
CA PHE A 55 -3.07 9.74 0.82
C PHE A 55 -4.31 10.52 0.37
N GLU A 56 -5.46 9.91 0.62
CA GLU A 56 -6.77 10.53 0.47
C GLU A 56 -7.38 10.70 1.85
N ASP A 57 -8.15 11.76 2.03
CA ASP A 57 -8.89 11.93 3.29
C ASP A 57 -10.05 10.94 3.33
N ALA A 58 -10.11 10.16 4.39
CA ALA A 58 -11.11 9.14 4.62
C ALA A 58 -11.98 9.44 5.86
N ALA A 59 -12.03 10.69 6.31
CA ALA A 59 -12.76 11.08 7.52
C ALA A 59 -14.24 10.68 7.47
N ASP A 60 -14.86 10.68 6.30
CA ASP A 60 -16.27 10.34 6.08
C ASP A 60 -16.51 8.84 5.74
N GLU A 61 -15.46 8.03 5.66
CA GLU A 61 -15.60 6.60 5.33
C GLU A 61 -15.94 5.74 6.57
N ALA A 62 -17.20 5.77 6.97
CA ALA A 62 -17.72 4.85 7.95
C ALA A 62 -17.75 3.41 7.39
N ARG A 63 -17.14 2.45 8.10
CA ARG A 63 -17.28 1.03 7.78
C ARG A 63 -18.42 0.38 8.56
N THR A 64 -18.91 -0.74 8.05
CA THR A 64 -19.81 -1.60 8.81
C THR A 64 -19.09 -2.10 10.08
N PRO A 65 -19.70 -1.95 11.28
CA PRO A 65 -19.11 -2.46 12.49
C PRO A 65 -18.91 -3.98 12.45
N VAL A 66 -17.72 -4.43 12.85
CA VAL A 66 -17.47 -5.87 12.96
C VAL A 66 -18.29 -6.45 14.12
N THR A 67 -18.83 -7.64 13.91
CA THR A 67 -19.63 -8.39 14.91
C THR A 67 -18.79 -9.38 15.68
N HIS A 68 -17.70 -9.85 15.11
CA HIS A 68 -16.75 -10.77 15.74
C HIS A 68 -15.33 -10.21 15.65
N ALA A 69 -14.56 -10.38 16.72
CA ALA A 69 -13.17 -9.95 16.77
C ALA A 69 -12.30 -10.95 17.54
N ARG A 70 -11.04 -11.00 17.14
CA ARG A 70 -9.98 -11.76 17.81
C ARG A 70 -8.74 -10.87 17.95
N LYS A 71 -8.02 -11.04 19.05
CA LYS A 71 -6.73 -10.40 19.28
C LYS A 71 -5.62 -11.42 18.98
N VAL A 72 -4.66 -11.03 18.19
CA VAL A 72 -3.51 -11.87 17.82
C VAL A 72 -2.51 -11.91 18.97
N ALA A 73 -1.98 -13.08 19.24
CA ALA A 73 -0.94 -13.33 20.20
C ALA A 73 0.19 -14.14 19.57
N ILE A 74 1.43 -13.88 19.98
CA ILE A 74 2.66 -14.50 19.47
C ILE A 74 3.47 -15.00 20.67
N LYS A 75 3.84 -16.25 20.66
CA LYS A 75 4.65 -16.87 21.74
C LYS A 75 5.81 -17.70 21.18
N PRO A 76 6.98 -17.64 21.82
CA PRO A 76 7.37 -16.70 22.87
C PRO A 76 7.61 -15.29 22.30
N PRO A 77 7.35 -14.21 23.08
CA PRO A 77 7.42 -12.84 22.57
C PRO A 77 8.84 -12.36 22.25
N SER A 78 9.86 -13.07 22.70
CA SER A 78 11.28 -12.74 22.53
C SER A 78 11.89 -13.28 21.23
N LEU A 79 11.21 -14.19 20.53
CA LEU A 79 11.67 -14.73 19.26
C LEU A 79 11.09 -13.93 18.09
N SER A 80 11.87 -13.84 17.01
CA SER A 80 11.45 -13.16 15.78
C SER A 80 10.58 -14.04 14.90
N LEU A 81 9.63 -13.43 14.21
CA LEU A 81 8.92 -14.04 13.11
C LEU A 81 9.87 -14.27 11.92
N ASN A 82 9.48 -15.17 11.02
CA ASN A 82 10.19 -15.39 9.77
C ASN A 82 9.84 -14.26 8.78
N THR A 83 10.81 -13.40 8.50
CA THR A 83 10.63 -12.24 7.60
C THR A 83 11.14 -12.49 6.18
N GLU A 84 11.60 -13.71 5.85
CA GLU A 84 12.14 -14.03 4.52
C GLU A 84 11.06 -14.30 3.47
N ILE A 85 9.83 -14.63 3.88
CA ILE A 85 8.71 -15.03 3.01
C ILE A 85 7.64 -13.93 2.85
N ALA A 86 8.07 -12.67 2.86
CA ALA A 86 7.21 -11.51 2.87
C ALA A 86 6.11 -11.49 1.79
N SER A 87 6.48 -11.68 0.52
CA SER A 87 5.56 -11.58 -0.62
C SER A 87 4.44 -12.62 -0.57
N ALA A 88 4.76 -13.85 -0.17
CA ALA A 88 3.76 -14.91 -0.03
C ALA A 88 2.74 -14.61 1.06
N THR A 89 3.20 -14.12 2.22
CA THR A 89 2.33 -13.73 3.34
C THR A 89 1.43 -12.55 2.98
N ILE A 90 2.00 -11.51 2.34
CA ILE A 90 1.24 -10.34 1.89
C ILE A 90 0.15 -10.78 0.90
N ARG A 91 0.50 -11.59 -0.11
CA ARG A 91 -0.45 -12.11 -1.10
C ARG A 91 -1.58 -12.92 -0.46
N ALA A 92 -1.25 -13.84 0.43
CA ALA A 92 -2.25 -14.65 1.13
C ALA A 92 -3.14 -13.81 2.07
N GLY A 93 -2.55 -12.83 2.77
CA GLY A 93 -3.26 -11.94 3.67
C GLY A 93 -4.24 -11.03 2.94
N LEU A 94 -3.80 -10.38 1.86
CA LEU A 94 -4.65 -9.53 1.04
C LEU A 94 -5.76 -10.32 0.36
N ALA A 95 -5.47 -11.54 -0.12
CA ALA A 95 -6.49 -12.44 -0.66
C ALA A 95 -7.54 -12.84 0.39
N ALA A 96 -7.12 -13.12 1.63
CA ALA A 96 -8.04 -13.43 2.72
C ALA A 96 -8.90 -12.21 3.10
N ILE A 97 -8.34 -11.02 3.12
CA ILE A 97 -9.07 -9.78 3.42
C ILE A 97 -10.02 -9.40 2.28
N SER A 98 -9.60 -9.53 1.01
CA SER A 98 -10.44 -9.25 -0.16
C SER A 98 -11.59 -10.25 -0.35
N SER A 99 -11.65 -11.32 0.42
CA SER A 99 -12.75 -12.30 0.37
C SER A 99 -14.09 -11.78 0.90
N ALA A 100 -14.12 -10.57 1.46
CA ALA A 100 -15.35 -9.92 1.94
C ALA A 100 -16.27 -9.55 0.76
N GLY A 101 -17.53 -9.98 0.82
CA GLY A 101 -18.58 -9.59 -0.13
C GLY A 101 -19.09 -8.16 0.09
N GLU A 102 -20.12 -7.77 -0.68
CA GLU A 102 -20.70 -6.41 -0.63
C GLU A 102 -21.34 -6.08 0.73
N ASP A 103 -21.93 -7.06 1.41
CA ASP A 103 -22.56 -6.86 2.74
C ASP A 103 -21.66 -7.31 3.88
N GLU A 104 -20.38 -7.48 3.63
CA GLU A 104 -19.43 -8.05 4.56
C GLU A 104 -18.22 -7.15 4.77
N GLU A 105 -17.63 -7.28 5.94
CA GLU A 105 -16.41 -6.55 6.29
C GLU A 105 -15.38 -7.53 6.88
N VAL A 106 -14.13 -7.42 6.46
CA VAL A 106 -12.99 -8.07 7.09
C VAL A 106 -11.97 -6.99 7.43
N VAL A 107 -11.58 -6.92 8.69
CA VAL A 107 -10.70 -5.86 9.17
C VAL A 107 -9.52 -6.47 9.90
N MET A 108 -8.32 -6.07 9.53
CA MET A 108 -7.12 -6.27 10.31
C MET A 108 -6.64 -4.92 10.83
N GLN A 109 -6.64 -4.76 12.15
CA GLN A 109 -6.29 -3.52 12.82
C GLN A 109 -5.00 -3.69 13.61
N ILE A 110 -4.03 -2.81 13.37
CA ILE A 110 -2.75 -2.76 14.06
C ILE A 110 -2.66 -1.40 14.74
N ILE A 111 -2.51 -1.39 16.06
CA ILE A 111 -2.27 -0.16 16.81
C ILE A 111 -0.84 -0.21 17.34
N LEU A 112 -0.06 0.80 16.97
CA LEU A 112 1.32 0.99 17.39
C LEU A 112 1.35 1.98 18.54
N GLY A 113 1.85 1.54 19.66
CA GLY A 113 2.12 2.36 20.85
C GLY A 113 3.55 2.91 20.87
N GLY A 114 4.17 2.93 22.05
CA GLY A 114 5.55 3.39 22.21
C GLY A 114 6.56 2.59 21.39
N SER A 115 7.67 3.22 21.03
CA SER A 115 8.78 2.58 20.32
C SER A 115 9.92 2.25 21.26
N TYR A 116 10.76 1.32 20.84
CA TYR A 116 12.00 0.97 21.52
C TYR A 116 13.16 1.12 20.54
N ALA A 117 14.25 1.68 21.05
CA ALA A 117 15.52 1.70 20.34
C ALA A 117 16.11 0.28 20.22
N PRO A 118 17.01 0.06 19.25
CA PRO A 118 17.77 -1.17 19.14
C PRO A 118 18.52 -1.49 20.45
N GLY A 119 18.42 -2.74 20.89
CA GLY A 119 19.10 -3.23 22.10
C GLY A 119 20.24 -4.18 21.75
N ILE A 120 21.01 -4.54 22.76
CA ILE A 120 22.13 -5.51 22.63
C ILE A 120 21.64 -6.88 23.11
N THR A 121 21.89 -7.92 22.33
CA THR A 121 21.60 -9.30 22.73
C THR A 121 22.66 -9.81 23.70
N PRO A 122 22.28 -10.31 24.91
CA PRO A 122 23.21 -10.81 25.85
C PRO A 122 24.02 -12.03 25.34
N ARG A 123 25.29 -12.10 25.73
CA ARG A 123 26.17 -13.24 25.34
C ARG A 123 25.67 -14.57 25.92
N ASN A 124 25.21 -14.58 27.18
CA ASN A 124 24.68 -15.74 27.87
C ASN A 124 23.16 -15.71 27.90
N LEU A 125 22.55 -16.08 26.76
CA LEU A 125 21.10 -16.12 26.63
C LEU A 125 20.60 -17.52 27.06
N ILE A 126 19.69 -17.55 28.03
CA ILE A 126 18.90 -18.73 28.37
C ILE A 126 17.85 -18.91 27.31
N SER A 127 17.58 -20.16 26.88
CA SER A 127 16.58 -20.42 25.85
C SER A 127 15.20 -19.94 26.28
N PRO A 128 14.56 -19.01 25.51
CA PRO A 128 13.19 -18.53 25.78
C PRO A 128 12.12 -19.63 25.66
N THR A 129 12.49 -20.79 25.12
CA THR A 129 11.59 -21.94 24.98
C THR A 129 11.67 -22.87 26.21
N SER A 130 12.58 -22.60 27.18
CA SER A 130 12.65 -23.36 28.43
C SER A 130 11.39 -23.15 29.26
N SER A 131 10.87 -24.24 29.85
CA SER A 131 9.72 -24.16 30.75
C SER A 131 10.08 -23.40 32.04
N TRP A 132 9.13 -22.83 32.73
CA TRP A 132 9.35 -22.14 34.00
C TRP A 132 9.93 -23.08 35.07
N LEU A 133 9.59 -24.39 35.05
CA LEU A 133 10.14 -25.41 35.88
C LEU A 133 11.64 -25.63 35.63
N GLN A 134 12.07 -25.67 34.38
CA GLN A 134 13.48 -25.77 33.99
C GLN A 134 14.29 -24.54 34.44
N MET A 135 13.65 -23.34 34.40
CA MET A 135 14.28 -22.11 34.91
C MET A 135 14.47 -22.18 36.45
N LEU A 136 13.45 -22.68 37.18
CA LEU A 136 13.53 -22.83 38.65
C LEU A 136 14.51 -23.88 39.09
N THR A 137 14.64 -24.99 38.36
CA THR A 137 15.56 -26.09 38.71
C THR A 137 16.98 -25.86 38.21
N GLY A 138 17.27 -24.75 37.56
CA GLY A 138 18.57 -24.45 36.98
C GLY A 138 18.95 -25.36 35.79
N SER A 139 18.02 -26.17 35.29
CA SER A 139 18.22 -27.07 34.14
C SER A 139 17.93 -26.43 32.79
N ALA A 140 17.64 -25.11 32.77
CA ALA A 140 17.41 -24.37 31.54
C ALA A 140 18.68 -24.31 30.68
N GLY A 141 18.60 -24.86 29.46
CA GLY A 141 19.73 -24.88 28.53
C GLY A 141 20.08 -23.49 27.97
N GLN A 142 21.32 -23.34 27.55
CA GLN A 142 21.70 -22.14 26.77
C GLN A 142 20.99 -22.14 25.42
N ALA A 143 20.69 -20.95 24.92
CA ALA A 143 20.06 -20.79 23.62
C ALA A 143 20.96 -21.30 22.48
N THR A 144 20.39 -22.09 21.58
CA THR A 144 21.07 -22.53 20.36
C THR A 144 21.45 -21.33 19.47
N PRO A 145 22.39 -21.50 18.53
CA PRO A 145 22.75 -20.41 17.60
C PRO A 145 21.55 -19.84 16.86
N GLU A 146 20.59 -20.66 16.45
CA GLU A 146 19.37 -20.29 15.74
C GLU A 146 18.44 -19.44 16.63
N ILE A 147 18.23 -19.89 17.88
CA ILE A 147 17.42 -19.12 18.86
C ILE A 147 18.12 -17.80 19.16
N ARG A 148 19.41 -17.77 19.27
CA ARG A 148 20.19 -16.56 19.50
C ARG A 148 20.10 -15.59 18.33
N LYS A 149 20.16 -16.09 17.09
CA LYS A 149 19.92 -15.30 15.88
C LYS A 149 18.51 -14.69 15.92
N SER A 150 17.48 -15.49 16.20
CA SER A 150 16.09 -15.05 16.26
C SER A 150 15.87 -13.94 17.31
N VAL A 151 16.42 -14.08 18.51
CA VAL A 151 16.38 -13.03 19.56
C VAL A 151 17.10 -11.77 19.09
N ARG A 152 18.25 -11.91 18.44
CA ARG A 152 19.03 -10.80 17.91
C ARG A 152 18.25 -10.03 16.84
N ASP A 153 17.69 -10.73 15.88
CA ASP A 153 16.90 -10.13 14.79
C ASP A 153 15.71 -9.33 15.33
N LYS A 154 15.16 -9.72 16.46
CA LYS A 154 14.09 -8.99 17.15
C LYS A 154 14.60 -7.82 17.99
N THR A 155 15.75 -7.96 18.64
CA THR A 155 16.23 -7.01 19.65
C THR A 155 17.08 -5.89 19.05
N GLU A 156 17.91 -6.17 18.04
CA GLU A 156 18.84 -5.22 17.42
C GLU A 156 18.19 -4.31 16.37
N LYS A 157 16.86 -4.30 16.29
CA LYS A 157 16.07 -3.41 15.42
C LYS A 157 15.15 -2.54 16.27
N HIS A 158 14.80 -1.38 15.73
CA HIS A 158 13.69 -0.61 16.28
C HIS A 158 12.45 -1.49 16.38
N SER A 159 11.67 -1.30 17.41
CA SER A 159 10.45 -2.08 17.63
C SER A 159 9.35 -1.22 18.25
N PHE A 160 8.11 -1.68 18.13
CA PHE A 160 6.94 -1.00 18.63
C PHE A 160 6.16 -1.88 19.61
N GLN A 161 5.60 -1.26 20.62
CA GLN A 161 4.48 -1.84 21.36
C GLN A 161 3.31 -1.96 20.38
N THR A 162 2.69 -3.14 20.31
CA THR A 162 1.70 -3.41 19.27
C THR A 162 0.53 -4.18 19.84
N VAL A 163 -0.68 -3.82 19.42
CA VAL A 163 -1.84 -4.71 19.47
C VAL A 163 -2.33 -4.95 18.05
N LEU A 164 -2.61 -6.20 17.74
CA LEU A 164 -3.13 -6.62 16.46
C LEU A 164 -4.46 -7.34 16.67
N ARG A 165 -5.48 -6.89 15.97
CA ARG A 165 -6.85 -7.40 16.03
C ARG A 165 -7.32 -7.78 14.64
N ILE A 166 -8.11 -8.84 14.55
CA ILE A 166 -8.78 -9.25 13.32
C ILE A 166 -10.27 -9.29 13.64
N GLY A 167 -11.08 -8.65 12.81
CA GLY A 167 -12.53 -8.65 12.94
C GLY A 167 -13.23 -8.92 11.64
N ALA A 168 -14.48 -9.40 11.73
CA ALA A 168 -15.32 -9.60 10.57
C ALA A 168 -16.80 -9.35 10.91
N SER A 169 -17.58 -8.99 9.88
CA SER A 169 -19.04 -8.94 9.90
C SER A 169 -19.62 -9.73 8.73
N GLY A 170 -20.93 -9.94 8.75
CA GLY A 170 -21.64 -10.71 7.72
C GLY A 170 -21.59 -12.21 7.96
N LEU A 171 -21.67 -12.98 6.87
CA LEU A 171 -21.68 -14.43 6.91
C LEU A 171 -20.28 -15.01 7.15
N SER A 172 -20.21 -16.17 7.83
CA SER A 172 -18.95 -16.92 8.01
C SER A 172 -17.80 -16.14 8.64
N THR A 173 -18.09 -15.20 9.56
CA THR A 173 -17.10 -14.34 10.22
C THR A 173 -15.92 -15.10 10.80
N ARG A 174 -16.17 -16.28 11.41
CA ARG A 174 -15.12 -17.12 11.98
C ARG A 174 -14.14 -17.61 10.91
N SER A 175 -14.66 -18.08 9.77
CA SER A 175 -13.83 -18.56 8.66
C SER A 175 -12.96 -17.45 8.09
N LYS A 176 -13.49 -16.24 7.94
CA LYS A 176 -12.76 -15.06 7.46
C LYS A 176 -11.63 -14.66 8.40
N ILE A 177 -11.91 -14.59 9.70
CA ILE A 177 -10.89 -14.32 10.72
C ILE A 177 -9.77 -15.36 10.66
N PHE A 178 -10.13 -16.66 10.55
CA PHE A 178 -9.15 -17.73 10.44
C PHE A 178 -8.39 -17.73 9.11
N GLY A 179 -8.98 -17.26 8.02
CA GLY A 179 -8.28 -17.04 6.74
C GLY A 179 -7.13 -16.06 6.87
N VAL A 180 -7.38 -14.89 7.48
CA VAL A 180 -6.35 -13.89 7.77
C VAL A 180 -5.29 -14.44 8.73
N LEU A 181 -5.72 -15.12 9.81
CA LEU A 181 -4.80 -15.75 10.76
C LEU A 181 -3.92 -16.81 10.09
N SER A 182 -4.46 -17.61 9.18
CA SER A 182 -3.73 -18.63 8.44
C SER A 182 -2.63 -18.01 7.57
N ALA A 183 -2.93 -16.91 6.90
CA ALA A 183 -1.92 -16.16 6.16
C ALA A 183 -0.79 -15.65 7.07
N MET A 184 -1.13 -15.12 8.25
CA MET A 184 -0.12 -14.68 9.23
C MET A 184 0.74 -15.82 9.78
N ARG A 185 0.18 -17.03 9.93
CA ARG A 185 0.90 -18.20 10.41
C ARG A 185 2.04 -18.64 9.50
N THR A 186 2.07 -18.22 8.26
CA THR A 186 3.24 -18.44 7.39
C THR A 186 4.49 -17.75 7.93
N LEU A 187 4.33 -16.71 8.78
CA LEU A 187 5.44 -16.03 9.45
C LEU A 187 5.96 -16.77 10.70
N GLU A 188 5.37 -17.90 11.09
CA GLU A 188 5.87 -18.69 12.21
C GLU A 188 7.30 -19.18 11.92
N SER A 189 8.22 -18.88 12.82
CA SER A 189 9.58 -19.39 12.81
C SER A 189 9.72 -20.60 13.77
N ALA A 190 10.88 -21.24 13.79
CA ALA A 190 11.13 -22.34 14.69
C ALA A 190 10.90 -21.95 16.16
N GLY A 191 9.94 -22.61 16.80
CA GLY A 191 9.56 -22.36 18.19
C GLY A 191 8.57 -21.19 18.39
N VAL A 192 8.21 -20.44 17.35
CA VAL A 192 7.23 -19.35 17.43
C VAL A 192 5.87 -19.82 16.95
N ARG A 193 4.83 -19.44 17.68
CA ARG A 193 3.43 -19.73 17.33
C ARG A 193 2.59 -18.47 17.34
N ILE A 194 1.76 -18.33 16.30
CA ILE A 194 0.76 -17.27 16.15
C ILE A 194 -0.63 -17.86 16.40
N TYR A 195 -1.34 -17.31 17.37
CA TYR A 195 -2.69 -17.72 17.73
C TYR A 195 -3.56 -16.50 18.06
N THR A 196 -4.81 -16.72 18.36
CA THR A 196 -5.74 -15.64 18.71
C THR A 196 -6.39 -15.90 20.06
N ASP A 197 -6.50 -14.83 20.84
CA ASP A 197 -7.31 -14.74 22.05
C ASP A 197 -8.65 -14.07 21.76
N SER A 198 -9.58 -14.19 22.71
CA SER A 198 -10.86 -13.48 22.68
C SER A 198 -10.65 -11.97 22.66
N GLU A 199 -11.42 -11.26 21.84
CA GLU A 199 -11.44 -9.81 21.79
C GLU A 199 -12.87 -9.31 21.67
N LYS A 200 -13.17 -8.17 22.33
CA LYS A 200 -14.47 -7.52 22.21
C LYS A 200 -14.55 -6.76 20.88
N PRO A 201 -15.58 -6.99 20.04
CA PRO A 201 -15.73 -6.22 18.79
C PRO A 201 -15.74 -4.71 19.02
N TRP A 202 -16.25 -4.28 20.16
CA TRP A 202 -16.26 -2.88 20.57
C TRP A 202 -14.85 -2.25 20.56
N ASN A 203 -13.83 -2.97 21.06
CA ASN A 203 -12.47 -2.47 21.11
C ASN A 203 -11.90 -2.20 19.71
N LEU A 204 -12.23 -3.03 18.73
CA LEU A 204 -11.82 -2.87 17.34
C LEU A 204 -12.63 -1.74 16.69
N ASN A 205 -13.94 -1.72 16.87
CA ASN A 205 -14.84 -0.72 16.26
C ASN A 205 -14.55 0.72 16.75
N HIS A 206 -14.06 0.88 17.98
CA HIS A 206 -13.75 2.19 18.58
C HIS A 206 -12.25 2.47 18.69
N TYR A 207 -11.41 1.75 17.95
CA TYR A 207 -9.95 1.96 17.89
C TYR A 207 -9.29 2.00 19.28
N LYS A 208 -9.79 1.20 20.22
CA LYS A 208 -9.37 1.29 21.63
C LYS A 208 -7.88 0.98 21.77
N VAL A 209 -7.12 1.98 22.19
CA VAL A 209 -5.72 1.83 22.57
C VAL A 209 -5.66 1.04 23.89
N PRO A 210 -4.94 -0.09 23.97
CA PRO A 210 -4.86 -0.86 25.21
C PRO A 210 -3.96 -0.16 26.23
N TRP A 211 -4.28 -0.30 27.52
CA TRP A 211 -3.38 0.13 28.58
C TRP A 211 -2.05 -0.64 28.58
N HIS A 212 -2.11 -1.93 28.27
CA HIS A 212 -0.94 -2.82 28.13
C HIS A 212 -0.94 -3.46 26.75
N PHE A 213 0.11 -3.21 26.00
CA PHE A 213 0.27 -3.78 24.66
C PHE A 213 0.76 -5.22 24.74
N PRO A 214 0.06 -6.18 24.12
CA PRO A 214 0.39 -7.61 24.23
C PRO A 214 1.61 -8.03 23.43
N LEU A 215 2.01 -7.25 22.42
CA LEU A 215 3.08 -7.59 21.51
C LEU A 215 4.17 -6.52 21.51
N LYS A 216 5.40 -6.96 21.27
CA LYS A 216 6.53 -6.14 20.86
C LYS A 216 7.00 -6.68 19.52
N LEU A 217 6.86 -5.88 18.46
CA LEU A 217 7.23 -6.26 17.10
C LEU A 217 8.33 -5.36 16.56
N SER A 218 9.33 -5.97 15.95
CA SER A 218 10.40 -5.25 15.26
C SER A 218 9.85 -4.61 13.96
N VAL A 219 10.54 -3.60 13.47
CA VAL A 219 10.16 -2.94 12.20
C VAL A 219 10.12 -3.91 11.01
N ASN A 220 10.96 -4.95 11.02
CA ASN A 220 10.94 -5.98 9.98
C ASN A 220 9.67 -6.85 10.07
N GLU A 221 9.29 -7.28 11.26
CA GLU A 221 8.05 -8.05 11.50
C GLU A 221 6.81 -7.23 11.15
N LEU A 222 6.79 -5.95 11.54
CA LEU A 222 5.68 -5.04 11.22
C LEU A 222 5.57 -4.80 9.72
N ALA A 223 6.67 -4.63 9.01
CA ALA A 223 6.66 -4.45 7.56
C ALA A 223 5.91 -5.57 6.83
N MET A 224 5.98 -6.80 7.33
CA MET A 224 5.23 -7.94 6.78
C MET A 224 3.75 -7.87 7.14
N LEU A 225 3.46 -7.51 8.39
CA LEU A 225 2.08 -7.48 8.93
C LEU A 225 1.27 -6.30 8.43
N LEU A 226 1.90 -5.19 8.01
CA LEU A 226 1.22 -4.07 7.37
C LEU A 226 0.66 -4.44 5.99
N MET A 227 1.08 -5.56 5.41
CA MET A 227 0.60 -6.09 4.12
C MET A 227 0.51 -5.03 3.03
N LEU A 228 1.47 -4.07 3.03
CA LEU A 228 1.53 -3.07 1.98
C LEU A 228 1.86 -3.73 0.64
N PRO A 229 1.10 -3.44 -0.41
CA PRO A 229 1.45 -3.88 -1.75
C PRO A 229 2.70 -3.13 -2.20
N VAL A 230 3.85 -3.80 -2.19
CA VAL A 230 5.14 -3.23 -2.59
C VAL A 230 5.69 -3.99 -3.79
N GLY A 231 6.32 -3.27 -4.71
CA GLY A 231 6.86 -3.86 -5.93
C GLY A 231 5.96 -3.69 -7.14
N GLU A 232 6.20 -4.50 -8.16
CA GLU A 232 5.46 -4.52 -9.42
C GLU A 232 4.40 -5.64 -9.46
N ASP A 233 4.23 -6.36 -8.36
CA ASP A 233 3.28 -7.46 -8.26
C ASP A 233 1.85 -6.93 -8.12
N GLU A 234 0.92 -7.56 -8.82
CA GLU A 234 -0.52 -7.35 -8.63
C GLU A 234 -1.00 -8.17 -7.43
N TYR A 235 -1.70 -7.52 -6.53
CA TYR A 235 -2.30 -8.16 -5.35
C TYR A 235 -3.82 -8.12 -5.45
N GLN A 236 -4.46 -9.23 -5.07
CA GLN A 236 -5.90 -9.36 -5.12
C GLN A 236 -6.59 -8.29 -4.26
N GLY A 237 -7.58 -7.61 -4.85
CA GLY A 237 -8.39 -6.60 -4.17
C GLY A 237 -7.71 -5.22 -4.03
N THR A 238 -6.44 -5.08 -4.38
CA THR A 238 -5.77 -3.77 -4.38
C THR A 238 -6.01 -3.04 -5.69
N ALA A 239 -5.91 -1.71 -5.66
CA ALA A 239 -5.95 -0.90 -6.86
C ALA A 239 -4.80 -1.27 -7.81
N GLU A 240 -5.03 -1.14 -9.12
CA GLU A 240 -3.99 -1.31 -10.11
C GLU A 240 -2.81 -0.37 -9.83
N LEU A 241 -1.60 -0.88 -10.07
CA LEU A 241 -0.40 -0.07 -9.94
C LEU A 241 -0.45 1.09 -10.93
N HIS A 242 -0.49 2.30 -10.41
CA HIS A 242 -0.33 3.47 -11.28
C HIS A 242 1.12 3.54 -11.78
N PRO A 243 1.32 3.84 -13.06
CA PRO A 243 2.66 4.11 -13.57
C PRO A 243 3.29 5.23 -12.74
N LYS A 244 4.56 5.04 -12.37
CA LYS A 244 5.30 6.03 -11.58
C LYS A 244 5.26 7.38 -12.31
N THR A 245 4.63 8.37 -11.69
CA THR A 245 4.70 9.75 -12.15
C THR A 245 5.95 10.40 -11.59
N THR A 246 6.72 11.02 -12.44
CA THR A 246 7.95 11.75 -12.05
C THR A 246 7.74 13.25 -12.13
N TYR A 247 8.54 14.01 -11.40
CA TYR A 247 8.60 15.46 -11.59
C TYR A 247 9.25 15.78 -12.94
N LEU A 248 8.77 16.86 -13.55
CA LEU A 248 9.43 17.36 -14.75
C LEU A 248 10.85 17.85 -14.40
N PRO A 249 11.85 17.51 -15.23
CA PRO A 249 13.19 18.04 -15.07
C PRO A 249 13.22 19.57 -15.08
N GLU A 250 14.22 20.18 -14.43
CA GLU A 250 14.32 21.65 -14.36
C GLU A 250 14.42 22.29 -15.74
N TRP A 251 15.19 21.67 -16.66
CA TRP A 251 15.33 22.16 -18.03
C TRP A 251 13.99 22.27 -18.79
N TYR A 252 13.01 21.45 -18.45
CA TYR A 252 11.67 21.53 -19.05
C TYR A 252 10.92 22.79 -18.63
N ARG A 253 11.29 23.42 -17.52
CA ARG A 253 10.67 24.64 -16.98
C ARG A 253 11.28 25.92 -17.51
N GLU A 254 12.38 25.83 -18.27
CA GLU A 254 13.04 27.00 -18.85
C GLU A 254 12.10 27.75 -19.81
N PRO A 255 12.26 29.11 -19.91
CA PRO A 255 11.37 29.94 -20.73
C PRO A 255 11.32 29.52 -22.21
N GLU A 256 12.41 29.05 -22.75
CA GLU A 256 12.55 28.57 -24.13
C GLU A 256 11.65 27.36 -24.42
N ASN A 257 11.32 26.59 -23.39
CA ASN A 257 10.47 25.42 -23.50
C ASN A 257 8.98 25.68 -23.23
N ARG A 258 8.58 26.95 -22.98
CA ARG A 258 7.19 27.33 -22.68
C ARG A 258 6.26 27.31 -23.89
N ALA A 259 6.79 27.37 -25.11
CA ALA A 259 5.99 27.32 -26.35
C ALA A 259 5.40 25.94 -26.67
N ARG A 260 5.52 24.99 -25.73
CA ARG A 260 5.03 23.61 -25.88
C ARG A 260 3.54 23.57 -25.59
N ASP A 261 2.72 23.43 -26.61
CA ASP A 261 1.26 23.47 -26.50
C ASP A 261 0.57 22.12 -26.75
N ARG A 262 1.31 21.13 -27.29
CA ARG A 262 0.77 19.78 -27.54
C ARG A 262 0.89 18.92 -26.29
N THR A 263 -0.10 19.02 -25.40
CA THR A 263 -0.14 18.27 -24.14
C THR A 263 -0.58 16.83 -24.39
N PHE A 264 0.20 15.87 -23.93
CA PHE A 264 -0.11 14.44 -24.05
C PHE A 264 -0.26 13.72 -22.70
N ALA A 265 0.29 14.28 -21.62
CA ALA A 265 0.21 13.69 -20.28
C ALA A 265 0.30 14.75 -19.18
N LEU A 266 0.12 14.30 -17.93
CA LEU A 266 0.36 15.10 -16.74
C LEU A 266 1.46 14.45 -15.91
N ALA A 267 2.45 15.23 -15.51
CA ALA A 267 3.45 14.84 -14.54
C ALA A 267 2.95 15.04 -13.11
N MET A 268 3.79 14.75 -12.10
CA MET A 268 3.47 15.07 -10.71
C MET A 268 3.10 16.54 -10.55
N ASN A 269 2.22 16.85 -9.58
CA ASN A 269 1.65 18.19 -9.35
C ASN A 269 0.76 18.70 -10.50
N LYS A 270 0.21 17.80 -11.32
CA LYS A 270 -0.65 18.15 -12.47
C LYS A 270 0.04 19.06 -13.49
N GLN A 271 1.36 19.09 -13.52
CA GLN A 271 2.10 19.83 -14.54
C GLN A 271 1.90 19.15 -15.90
N LYS A 272 1.61 19.97 -16.92
CA LYS A 272 1.40 19.47 -18.28
C LYS A 272 2.73 19.00 -18.89
N LEU A 273 2.74 17.78 -19.40
CA LEU A 273 3.82 17.26 -20.23
C LEU A 273 3.43 17.47 -21.69
N SER A 274 4.16 18.35 -22.35
CA SER A 274 3.83 18.81 -23.71
C SER A 274 5.08 18.82 -24.59
N ILE A 275 4.87 18.69 -25.88
CA ILE A 275 5.93 18.88 -26.91
C ILE A 275 5.63 20.13 -27.70
N SER A 276 6.66 20.74 -28.27
CA SER A 276 6.48 21.88 -29.17
C SER A 276 5.94 21.44 -30.54
N PRO A 277 5.24 22.31 -31.27
CA PRO A 277 4.88 22.02 -32.65
C PRO A 277 6.11 21.71 -33.54
N GLU A 278 7.22 22.39 -33.29
CA GLU A 278 8.48 22.22 -34.04
C GLU A 278 9.07 20.82 -33.81
N ASP A 279 9.20 20.41 -32.54
CA ASP A 279 9.66 19.04 -32.20
C ASP A 279 8.75 17.95 -32.78
N SER A 280 7.48 18.26 -32.97
CA SER A 280 6.50 17.31 -33.51
C SER A 280 6.48 17.22 -35.05
N LEU A 281 7.22 18.09 -35.74
CA LEU A 281 7.49 17.93 -37.17
C LEU A 281 8.47 16.78 -37.42
N GLU A 282 9.24 16.39 -36.41
CA GLU A 282 9.99 15.15 -36.42
C GLU A 282 9.06 13.95 -36.12
N HIS A 283 9.46 12.75 -36.56
CA HIS A 283 8.63 11.57 -36.34
C HIS A 283 8.56 11.20 -34.86
N THR A 284 7.33 11.02 -34.35
CA THR A 284 7.10 10.58 -32.98
C THR A 284 6.65 9.12 -32.97
N VAL A 285 7.35 8.28 -32.20
CA VAL A 285 6.99 6.88 -32.02
C VAL A 285 6.56 6.67 -30.55
N ILE A 286 5.38 6.09 -30.34
CA ILE A 286 4.86 5.78 -29.02
C ILE A 286 4.90 4.26 -28.83
N LEU A 287 5.78 3.80 -27.94
CA LEU A 287 5.97 2.39 -27.63
C LEU A 287 5.43 2.07 -26.23
N GLY A 288 4.86 0.89 -26.10
CA GLY A 288 4.39 0.38 -24.80
C GLY A 288 3.58 -0.91 -24.96
N PRO A 289 3.42 -1.70 -23.89
CA PRO A 289 2.59 -2.90 -23.90
C PRO A 289 1.10 -2.57 -24.06
N THR A 290 0.29 -3.59 -24.29
CA THR A 290 -1.18 -3.43 -24.32
C THR A 290 -1.68 -2.91 -22.96
N GLY A 291 -2.59 -1.95 -22.98
CA GLY A 291 -3.12 -1.33 -21.75
C GLY A 291 -2.27 -0.17 -21.20
N SER A 292 -1.08 0.14 -21.73
CA SER A 292 -0.20 1.22 -21.25
C SER A 292 -0.66 2.65 -21.56
N GLY A 293 -1.83 2.84 -22.18
CA GLY A 293 -2.37 4.17 -22.50
C GLY A 293 -1.86 4.79 -23.80
N LYS A 294 -1.26 4.02 -24.72
CA LYS A 294 -0.80 4.52 -26.03
C LYS A 294 -1.89 5.25 -26.80
N SER A 295 -3.07 4.64 -26.93
CA SER A 295 -4.22 5.22 -27.63
C SER A 295 -4.71 6.50 -26.96
N THR A 296 -4.71 6.54 -25.62
CA THR A 296 -5.06 7.74 -24.85
C THR A 296 -4.06 8.86 -25.09
N THR A 297 -2.76 8.54 -25.16
CA THR A 297 -1.71 9.54 -25.48
C THR A 297 -1.89 10.11 -26.87
N LEU A 298 -2.12 9.24 -27.87
CA LEU A 298 -2.42 9.66 -29.25
C LEU A 298 -3.67 10.52 -29.32
N LEU A 299 -4.74 10.11 -28.66
CA LEU A 299 -5.99 10.87 -28.59
C LEU A 299 -5.76 12.28 -28.04
N ASN A 300 -5.00 12.43 -26.95
CA ASN A 300 -4.66 13.72 -26.37
C ASN A 300 -3.87 14.61 -27.33
N LEU A 301 -2.89 14.07 -28.05
CA LEU A 301 -2.14 14.81 -29.06
C LEU A 301 -3.03 15.27 -30.21
N ILE A 302 -3.88 14.38 -30.73
CA ILE A 302 -4.83 14.68 -31.81
C ILE A 302 -5.79 15.78 -31.38
N LEU A 303 -6.38 15.66 -30.19
CA LEU A 303 -7.30 16.68 -29.67
C LEU A 303 -6.58 18.01 -29.44
N SER A 304 -5.34 18.01 -28.94
CA SER A 304 -4.53 19.24 -28.79
C SER A 304 -4.35 19.97 -30.13
N ASP A 305 -4.07 19.25 -31.21
CA ASP A 305 -3.96 19.82 -32.54
C ASP A 305 -5.31 20.35 -33.07
N ILE A 306 -6.37 19.60 -32.88
CA ILE A 306 -7.72 20.03 -33.26
C ILE A 306 -8.12 21.33 -32.52
N TYR A 307 -7.83 21.42 -31.20
CA TYR A 307 -8.09 22.62 -30.41
C TYR A 307 -7.26 23.82 -30.84
N ALA A 308 -6.01 23.57 -31.28
CA ALA A 308 -5.09 24.59 -31.77
C ALA A 308 -5.32 24.97 -33.23
N ASN A 309 -6.39 24.49 -33.89
CA ASN A 309 -6.70 24.71 -35.31
C ASN A 309 -5.68 24.10 -36.28
N ARG A 310 -4.99 23.04 -35.93
CA ARG A 310 -4.08 22.33 -36.83
C ARG A 310 -4.83 21.27 -37.62
N SER A 311 -4.37 20.99 -38.82
CA SER A 311 -4.87 19.88 -39.63
C SER A 311 -4.34 18.56 -39.08
N VAL A 312 -5.20 17.56 -38.99
CA VAL A 312 -4.86 16.23 -38.48
C VAL A 312 -5.41 15.19 -39.45
N LEU A 313 -4.57 14.19 -39.76
CA LEU A 313 -4.95 12.97 -40.48
C LEU A 313 -4.75 11.78 -39.55
N VAL A 314 -5.83 11.05 -39.26
CA VAL A 314 -5.79 9.85 -38.42
C VAL A 314 -6.03 8.63 -39.30
N ILE A 315 -5.10 7.68 -39.25
CA ILE A 315 -5.22 6.38 -39.93
C ILE A 315 -5.18 5.31 -38.82
N ASP A 316 -6.30 4.65 -38.60
CA ASP A 316 -6.45 3.61 -37.59
C ASP A 316 -7.11 2.37 -38.19
N PRO A 317 -6.38 1.25 -38.29
CA PRO A 317 -6.92 0.01 -38.89
C PRO A 317 -8.09 -0.60 -38.12
N LYS A 318 -8.24 -0.28 -36.80
CA LYS A 318 -9.30 -0.80 -35.93
C LYS A 318 -10.48 0.15 -35.78
N ALA A 319 -10.35 1.37 -36.22
CA ALA A 319 -11.32 2.45 -36.10
C ALA A 319 -11.66 2.92 -34.66
N ASP A 320 -11.14 2.28 -33.63
CA ASP A 320 -11.42 2.62 -32.21
C ASP A 320 -10.96 4.04 -31.87
N LEU A 321 -9.71 4.39 -32.24
CA LEU A 321 -9.16 5.73 -32.02
C LEU A 321 -9.89 6.80 -32.83
N VAL A 322 -10.28 6.48 -34.05
CA VAL A 322 -11.05 7.40 -34.92
C VAL A 322 -12.41 7.71 -34.29
N ASN A 323 -13.11 6.70 -33.79
CA ASN A 323 -14.39 6.88 -33.13
C ASN A 323 -14.23 7.73 -31.86
N ASP A 324 -13.22 7.43 -31.03
CA ASP A 324 -12.88 8.21 -29.85
C ASP A 324 -12.61 9.69 -30.15
N VAL A 325 -11.93 9.99 -31.23
CA VAL A 325 -11.67 11.37 -31.71
C VAL A 325 -12.98 12.03 -32.13
N LEU A 326 -13.80 11.36 -32.93
CA LEU A 326 -15.06 11.90 -33.47
C LEU A 326 -16.04 12.27 -32.34
N GLU A 327 -16.12 11.43 -31.29
CA GLU A 327 -16.98 11.72 -30.14
C GLU A 327 -16.53 12.94 -29.32
N ARG A 328 -15.25 13.30 -29.37
CA ARG A 328 -14.67 14.39 -28.58
C ARG A 328 -14.34 15.65 -29.36
N ILE A 329 -14.62 15.69 -30.66
CA ILE A 329 -14.44 16.90 -31.47
C ILE A 329 -15.49 17.97 -31.02
N PRO A 330 -15.05 19.20 -30.68
CA PRO A 330 -15.98 20.25 -30.28
C PRO A 330 -17.00 20.60 -31.38
N GLN A 331 -18.27 20.75 -31.02
CA GLN A 331 -19.37 21.08 -31.94
C GLN A 331 -19.07 22.31 -32.82
N ARG A 332 -18.38 23.31 -32.27
CA ARG A 332 -17.94 24.51 -33.00
C ARG A 332 -17.05 24.20 -34.21
N ARG A 333 -16.39 23.05 -34.21
CA ARG A 333 -15.51 22.57 -35.28
C ARG A 333 -16.29 21.84 -36.36
N ILE A 334 -17.29 21.08 -35.97
CA ILE A 334 -18.17 20.36 -36.88
C ILE A 334 -18.98 21.37 -37.73
N ASN A 335 -19.36 22.48 -37.11
CA ASN A 335 -20.18 23.53 -37.78
C ASN A 335 -19.34 24.56 -38.57
N ALA A 336 -18.02 24.59 -38.41
CA ALA A 336 -17.17 25.41 -39.25
C ALA A 336 -17.17 24.80 -40.68
N LYS A 337 -17.66 25.56 -41.69
CA LYS A 337 -17.62 25.17 -43.10
C LYS A 337 -16.17 24.94 -43.54
N VAL A 338 -15.65 23.77 -43.27
CA VAL A 338 -14.39 23.28 -43.81
C VAL A 338 -14.75 22.05 -44.64
N ASN A 339 -14.41 22.06 -45.92
CA ASN A 339 -14.54 20.91 -46.80
C ASN A 339 -13.62 19.76 -46.34
N HIS A 340 -14.05 19.01 -45.33
CA HIS A 340 -13.39 17.81 -44.93
C HIS A 340 -14.13 16.60 -45.52
N LYS A 341 -13.59 15.98 -46.55
CA LYS A 341 -13.92 14.61 -46.90
C LYS A 341 -13.32 13.69 -45.85
N LEU A 342 -14.16 13.17 -44.94
CA LEU A 342 -13.85 12.01 -44.17
C LEU A 342 -13.82 10.80 -45.10
N CYS A 343 -12.65 10.31 -45.44
CA CYS A 343 -12.48 9.03 -46.15
C CYS A 343 -12.25 7.94 -45.11
N THR A 344 -13.27 7.13 -44.86
CA THR A 344 -13.07 5.83 -44.22
C THR A 344 -12.62 4.85 -45.27
N ALA A 345 -11.42 4.28 -45.16
CA ALA A 345 -11.01 3.13 -45.96
C ALA A 345 -11.67 1.89 -45.31
N SER A 346 -12.55 1.27 -46.11
CA SER A 346 -13.13 -0.05 -45.80
C SER A 346 -12.13 -1.16 -46.12
#